data_d596eb41aaeece14767095943ab46360
#
_entry.id   d596eb41aaeece14767095943ab46360
#
_cell.length_a   1.000
_cell.length_b   1.000
_cell.length_c   1.000
_cell.angle_alpha   90.00
_cell.angle_beta   90.00
_cell.angle_gamma   90.00
#
_symmetry.space_group_name_H-M   'P 1'
#
loop_
_entity.id
_entity.type
_entity.pdbx_description
1 polymer ?
#
loop_
_entity_poly.entity_id
_entity_poly.type
_entity_poly.pdbx_seq_one_letter_code
_entity_poly.pdbx_strand_id
1 'polypeptide(L)'
;MAKQNRREFLKVAGMAAVGAGLAVGCVRRRAQEGPVVEPEGDTLEPAEPILVGPRHMKLKFYPYELQLQHTFTVSSYSRTTTPGVQVEIDYHGFTGYGEASMPPYLGQSVDSVTSFLEKVNLKQFADPFCLDDISEYLDSLSAGDSAAKAAVDIALHDLIGKMLGAPWYRIWGYNPAKAPSTTFTIGIDTPEVVREKTLECADKFNILKVKVGLDSDKEMIETIRSVTDLPLAVDANQGWTDRFQALDMIYWLRDHGVVMVEQPFPVSRIEDQVWLNERSPLPLFGDESIQGIDDVRRAVGLFSGINIKLMKCGGLRNAHKMVDLARGLGLKVMLGCMTETSCAVSAAAQLSPAVDFADLDGNLLISNDLFTGVTVVNGKLSLPATPGIGVTKR
;
A
#
# COMPACT_ATOMS: atom_id res chain seq x y z
N MET A 1 -23.99 43.14 -8.74
CA MET A 1 -23.04 44.19 -9.13
C MET A 1 -21.77 43.56 -9.67
N ALA A 2 -21.49 43.92 -10.91
CA ALA A 2 -20.28 43.87 -11.72
C ALA A 2 -19.67 42.50 -12.05
N LYS A 3 -20.04 42.01 -13.24
CA LYS A 3 -19.28 41.07 -14.05
C LYS A 3 -18.01 41.76 -14.56
N GLN A 4 -16.83 41.39 -14.10
CA GLN A 4 -15.59 41.82 -14.72
C GLN A 4 -15.17 40.84 -15.81
N ASN A 5 -14.83 41.42 -16.98
CA ASN A 5 -14.75 40.79 -18.28
C ASN A 5 -13.33 40.21 -18.50
N ARG A 6 -13.25 38.93 -18.88
CA ARG A 6 -12.01 38.16 -19.19
C ARG A 6 -11.13 38.73 -20.32
N ARG A 7 -11.54 39.83 -20.95
CA ARG A 7 -10.80 40.45 -22.09
C ARG A 7 -9.76 41.51 -21.70
N GLU A 8 -9.74 41.99 -20.45
CA GLU A 8 -8.73 42.97 -20.02
C GLU A 8 -7.45 42.38 -19.43
N PHE A 9 -7.43 41.11 -19.04
CA PHE A 9 -6.24 40.47 -18.49
C PHE A 9 -5.17 40.12 -19.53
N LEU A 10 -5.49 40.11 -20.82
CA LEU A 10 -4.57 39.79 -21.91
C LEU A 10 -3.88 40.99 -22.56
N LYS A 11 -4.10 42.20 -22.09
CA LYS A 11 -3.46 43.45 -22.66
C LYS A 11 -2.29 43.99 -21.85
N VAL A 12 -1.95 43.46 -20.69
CA VAL A 12 -0.86 43.96 -19.84
C VAL A 12 0.44 43.15 -19.94
N ALA A 13 0.45 42.02 -20.62
CA ALA A 13 1.63 41.18 -20.78
C ALA A 13 2.45 41.44 -22.06
N GLY A 14 2.24 42.52 -22.76
CA GLY A 14 2.78 42.77 -24.10
C GLY A 14 3.57 44.09 -24.31
N MET A 15 4.21 44.64 -23.28
CA MET A 15 5.10 45.82 -23.48
C MET A 15 6.14 45.91 -22.39
N ALA A 16 7.29 45.28 -22.57
CA ALA A 16 8.59 45.67 -22.02
C ALA A 16 9.71 44.76 -22.55
N ALA A 17 10.17 44.98 -23.75
CA ALA A 17 11.51 44.56 -24.18
C ALA A 17 11.92 45.32 -25.45
N VAL A 18 12.35 46.58 -25.27
CA VAL A 18 13.16 47.26 -26.26
C VAL A 18 14.23 48.04 -25.50
N GLY A 19 15.49 47.71 -25.79
CA GLY A 19 16.58 48.67 -25.64
C GLY A 19 17.68 48.34 -24.63
N ALA A 20 18.76 47.69 -25.07
CA ALA A 20 20.12 48.12 -24.82
C ALA A 20 21.08 47.18 -25.60
N GLY A 21 21.50 47.62 -26.76
CA GLY A 21 22.59 46.98 -27.51
C GLY A 21 23.94 47.32 -26.87
N LEU A 22 24.73 46.29 -26.59
CA LEU A 22 26.15 46.39 -26.42
C LEU A 22 26.81 45.42 -27.40
N ALA A 23 27.45 46.01 -28.42
CA ALA A 23 28.25 45.30 -29.40
C ALA A 23 29.54 44.81 -28.72
N VAL A 24 29.71 43.51 -28.60
CA VAL A 24 31.00 42.88 -28.33
C VAL A 24 31.41 42.14 -29.59
N GLY A 25 32.44 42.67 -30.25
CA GLY A 25 33.01 42.13 -31.45
C GLY A 25 33.66 40.76 -31.20
N CYS A 26 33.07 39.73 -31.76
CA CYS A 26 33.71 38.43 -31.86
C CYS A 26 34.65 38.37 -33.04
N VAL A 27 35.94 38.34 -32.78
CA VAL A 27 36.98 38.01 -33.77
C VAL A 27 36.84 36.55 -34.13
N ARG A 28 36.34 36.27 -35.36
CA ARG A 28 36.33 34.93 -35.93
C ARG A 28 37.75 34.48 -36.23
N ARG A 29 38.34 33.63 -35.42
CA ARG A 29 39.46 32.78 -35.83
C ARG A 29 38.88 31.67 -36.68
N ARG A 30 39.24 31.62 -37.98
CA ARG A 30 39.05 30.44 -38.85
C ARG A 30 39.91 29.31 -38.28
N ALA A 31 39.28 28.29 -37.70
CA ALA A 31 39.92 27.01 -37.51
C ALA A 31 40.00 26.29 -38.86
N GLN A 32 41.19 25.85 -39.21
CA GLN A 32 41.37 24.94 -40.37
C GLN A 32 40.71 23.60 -39.99
N GLU A 33 39.72 23.21 -40.76
CA GLU A 33 39.13 21.87 -40.68
C GLU A 33 40.16 20.87 -41.23
N GLY A 34 40.74 20.08 -40.37
CA GLY A 34 41.46 18.87 -40.75
C GLY A 34 40.44 17.79 -41.21
N PRO A 35 40.87 16.79 -41.98
CA PRO A 35 39.97 15.77 -42.49
C PRO A 35 39.28 15.06 -41.32
N VAL A 36 37.95 15.09 -41.36
CA VAL A 36 37.08 14.27 -40.45
C VAL A 36 37.32 12.84 -40.83
N VAL A 37 38.08 12.10 -40.02
CA VAL A 37 38.09 10.63 -40.11
C VAL A 37 36.81 10.21 -39.40
N GLU A 38 35.82 9.79 -40.19
CA GLU A 38 34.66 9.07 -39.64
C GLU A 38 35.19 7.78 -39.00
N PRO A 39 34.90 7.51 -37.73
CA PRO A 39 35.22 6.21 -37.16
C PRO A 39 34.38 5.19 -37.92
N GLU A 40 35.03 4.22 -38.56
CA GLU A 40 34.35 3.00 -39.02
C GLU A 40 33.58 2.44 -37.83
N GLY A 41 32.25 2.62 -37.87
CA GLY A 41 31.38 2.12 -36.84
C GLY A 41 31.35 0.58 -36.92
N ASP A 42 32.07 -0.07 -36.04
CA ASP A 42 31.64 -1.39 -35.59
C ASP A 42 30.22 -1.20 -35.00
N THR A 43 29.24 -1.45 -35.83
CA THR A 43 27.87 -1.67 -35.34
C THR A 43 27.89 -2.98 -34.56
N LEU A 44 28.33 -2.91 -33.29
CA LEU A 44 28.02 -3.93 -32.34
C LEU A 44 26.49 -3.90 -32.21
N GLU A 45 25.81 -4.77 -32.99
CA GLU A 45 24.44 -5.11 -32.69
C GLU A 45 24.43 -5.49 -31.17
N PRO A 46 23.59 -4.87 -30.36
CA PRO A 46 23.51 -5.25 -28.96
C PRO A 46 23.21 -6.75 -28.93
N ALA A 47 24.14 -7.54 -28.40
CA ALA A 47 23.94 -8.96 -28.22
C ALA A 47 22.60 -9.15 -27.49
N GLU A 48 21.63 -9.77 -28.18
CA GLU A 48 20.36 -10.10 -27.51
C GLU A 48 20.71 -10.89 -26.24
N PRO A 49 20.21 -10.47 -25.08
CA PRO A 49 20.47 -11.20 -23.85
C PRO A 49 20.01 -12.64 -24.04
N ILE A 50 20.88 -13.61 -23.76
CA ILE A 50 20.53 -15.04 -23.83
C ILE A 50 19.50 -15.27 -22.74
N LEU A 51 18.21 -15.17 -23.10
CA LEU A 51 17.08 -15.41 -22.22
C LEU A 51 16.97 -16.91 -21.97
N VAL A 52 17.32 -17.33 -20.75
CA VAL A 52 17.22 -18.73 -20.31
C VAL A 52 15.90 -18.89 -19.58
N GLY A 53 15.11 -19.90 -19.92
CA GLY A 53 13.86 -20.20 -19.22
C GLY A 53 12.63 -20.29 -20.11
N PRO A 54 11.43 -20.43 -19.54
CA PRO A 54 10.19 -20.53 -20.31
C PRO A 54 9.93 -19.27 -21.13
N ARG A 55 9.59 -19.44 -22.42
CA ARG A 55 9.24 -18.34 -23.33
C ARG A 55 7.86 -17.74 -23.07
N HIS A 56 7.08 -18.34 -22.18
CA HIS A 56 5.77 -17.90 -21.75
C HIS A 56 5.73 -17.85 -20.24
N MET A 57 4.97 -16.95 -19.67
CA MET A 57 4.75 -16.88 -18.23
C MET A 57 4.13 -18.18 -17.73
N LYS A 58 4.77 -18.80 -16.73
CA LYS A 58 4.32 -20.03 -16.10
C LYS A 58 3.89 -19.74 -14.68
N LEU A 59 2.59 -19.80 -14.42
CA LEU A 59 2.00 -19.65 -13.09
C LEU A 59 2.08 -20.98 -12.32
N LYS A 60 2.48 -20.89 -11.05
CA LYS A 60 2.42 -21.95 -10.03
C LYS A 60 1.85 -21.36 -8.76
N PHE A 61 1.18 -22.17 -7.94
CA PHE A 61 0.66 -21.73 -6.65
C PHE A 61 0.66 -22.86 -5.62
N TYR A 62 0.77 -22.47 -4.35
CA TYR A 62 0.97 -23.38 -3.23
C TYR A 62 0.17 -22.89 -2.02
N PRO A 63 -0.87 -23.62 -1.56
CA PRO A 63 -1.51 -23.35 -0.29
C PRO A 63 -0.54 -23.52 0.88
N TYR A 64 -0.69 -22.68 1.91
CA TYR A 64 0.06 -22.79 3.15
C TYR A 64 -0.76 -22.26 4.32
N GLU A 65 -0.28 -22.48 5.56
CA GLU A 65 -0.88 -21.94 6.77
C GLU A 65 0.17 -21.17 7.57
N LEU A 66 -0.12 -19.92 7.90
CA LEU A 66 0.70 -19.09 8.77
C LEU A 66 0.33 -19.33 10.23
N GLN A 67 1.35 -19.48 11.06
CA GLN A 67 1.25 -19.63 12.51
C GLN A 67 1.44 -18.24 13.15
N LEU A 68 0.48 -17.81 13.94
CA LEU A 68 0.59 -16.55 14.67
C LEU A 68 1.49 -16.73 15.91
N GLN A 69 2.27 -15.71 16.24
CA GLN A 69 3.09 -15.71 17.46
C GLN A 69 2.22 -15.66 18.72
N HIS A 70 1.12 -14.93 18.65
CA HIS A 70 0.09 -14.79 19.69
C HIS A 70 -1.29 -14.95 19.08
N THR A 71 -2.28 -15.31 19.90
CA THR A 71 -3.68 -15.25 19.47
C THR A 71 -4.01 -13.82 19.04
N PHE A 72 -4.60 -13.69 17.84
CA PHE A 72 -5.03 -12.40 17.30
C PHE A 72 -6.54 -12.25 17.42
N THR A 73 -6.98 -11.29 18.22
CA THR A 73 -8.39 -11.01 18.49
C THR A 73 -8.78 -9.62 18.01
N VAL A 74 -9.87 -9.55 17.28
CA VAL A 74 -10.58 -8.32 16.88
C VAL A 74 -12.02 -8.40 17.42
N SER A 75 -12.82 -7.35 17.26
CA SER A 75 -14.18 -7.28 17.78
C SER A 75 -15.09 -8.45 17.37
N SER A 76 -14.84 -9.11 16.22
CA SER A 76 -15.72 -10.12 15.62
C SER A 76 -15.20 -11.56 15.64
N TYR A 77 -13.88 -11.79 15.81
CA TYR A 77 -13.28 -13.13 15.83
C TYR A 77 -11.91 -13.19 16.47
N SER A 78 -11.46 -14.43 16.79
CA SER A 78 -10.13 -14.74 17.32
C SER A 78 -9.52 -15.90 16.56
N ARG A 79 -8.21 -15.91 16.32
CA ARG A 79 -7.48 -16.95 15.59
C ARG A 79 -6.04 -17.10 16.02
N THR A 80 -5.46 -18.29 15.79
CA THR A 80 -4.05 -18.62 16.02
C THR A 80 -3.31 -18.95 14.72
N THR A 81 -4.03 -19.13 13.62
CA THR A 81 -3.51 -19.39 12.28
C THR A 81 -4.20 -18.54 11.24
N THR A 82 -3.61 -18.40 10.08
CA THR A 82 -4.26 -17.79 8.92
C THR A 82 -3.87 -18.54 7.64
N PRO A 83 -4.85 -18.91 6.79
CA PRO A 83 -4.55 -19.55 5.52
C PRO A 83 -4.03 -18.54 4.50
N GLY A 84 -3.16 -19.01 3.59
CA GLY A 84 -2.64 -18.26 2.48
C GLY A 84 -2.39 -19.12 1.24
N VAL A 85 -2.18 -18.47 0.11
CA VAL A 85 -1.74 -19.11 -1.13
C VAL A 85 -0.57 -18.31 -1.71
N GLN A 86 0.59 -18.94 -1.80
CA GLN A 86 1.75 -18.38 -2.49
C GLN A 86 1.59 -18.56 -3.99
N VAL A 87 1.99 -17.54 -4.76
CA VAL A 87 2.04 -17.57 -6.22
C VAL A 87 3.46 -17.35 -6.70
N GLU A 88 3.87 -18.09 -7.73
CA GLU A 88 5.12 -17.91 -8.47
C GLU A 88 4.83 -17.75 -9.95
N ILE A 89 5.48 -16.80 -10.61
CA ILE A 89 5.43 -16.62 -12.05
C ILE A 89 6.85 -16.70 -12.59
N ASP A 90 7.15 -17.78 -13.34
CA ASP A 90 8.43 -17.95 -14.01
C ASP A 90 8.36 -17.40 -15.44
N TYR A 91 9.36 -16.59 -15.83
CA TYR A 91 9.52 -16.06 -17.18
C TYR A 91 10.98 -15.70 -17.46
N HIS A 92 11.55 -16.22 -18.54
CA HIS A 92 12.92 -15.93 -19.00
C HIS A 92 14.01 -16.00 -17.91
N GLY A 93 13.93 -16.98 -17.02
CA GLY A 93 14.92 -17.19 -15.94
C GLY A 93 14.69 -16.34 -14.69
N PHE A 94 13.67 -15.49 -14.68
CA PHE A 94 13.23 -14.77 -13.49
C PHE A 94 12.02 -15.45 -12.88
N THR A 95 11.90 -15.37 -11.55
CA THR A 95 10.71 -15.80 -10.79
C THR A 95 10.19 -14.63 -9.99
N GLY A 96 8.94 -14.27 -10.26
CA GLY A 96 8.19 -13.31 -9.44
C GLY A 96 7.36 -14.03 -8.38
N TYR A 97 7.32 -13.48 -7.17
CA TYR A 97 6.58 -14.01 -6.03
C TYR A 97 5.38 -13.15 -5.69
N GLY A 98 4.28 -13.81 -5.35
CA GLY A 98 3.05 -13.17 -4.88
C GLY A 98 2.37 -14.00 -3.81
N GLU A 99 1.39 -13.42 -3.16
CA GLU A 99 0.70 -14.01 -2.02
C GLU A 99 -0.76 -13.57 -1.96
N ALA A 100 -1.66 -14.50 -1.67
CA ALA A 100 -3.03 -14.25 -1.26
C ALA A 100 -3.19 -14.55 0.22
N SER A 101 -3.64 -13.57 1.01
CA SER A 101 -4.09 -13.75 2.39
C SER A 101 -5.61 -13.53 2.46
N MET A 102 -6.31 -14.40 3.18
CA MET A 102 -7.76 -14.48 3.15
C MET A 102 -8.37 -14.36 4.54
N PRO A 103 -8.45 -13.14 5.11
CA PRO A 103 -9.18 -12.94 6.36
C PRO A 103 -10.68 -13.21 6.15
N PRO A 104 -11.40 -13.65 7.20
CA PRO A 104 -12.80 -14.08 7.08
C PRO A 104 -13.74 -13.09 6.40
N TYR A 105 -13.53 -11.78 6.61
CA TYR A 105 -14.43 -10.75 6.07
C TYR A 105 -14.33 -10.56 4.55
N LEU A 106 -13.29 -11.05 3.89
CA LEU A 106 -13.20 -11.06 2.42
C LEU A 106 -14.09 -12.15 1.79
N GLY A 107 -14.58 -13.11 2.58
CA GLY A 107 -15.40 -14.20 2.08
C GLY A 107 -14.69 -15.14 1.10
N GLN A 108 -13.35 -15.11 1.08
CA GLN A 108 -12.51 -15.96 0.23
C GLN A 108 -11.87 -17.06 1.07
N SER A 109 -11.56 -18.18 0.42
CA SER A 109 -10.93 -19.36 1.03
C SER A 109 -9.78 -19.87 0.16
N VAL A 110 -8.98 -20.80 0.69
CA VAL A 110 -7.95 -21.50 -0.10
C VAL A 110 -8.58 -22.11 -1.36
N ASP A 111 -9.75 -22.75 -1.23
CA ASP A 111 -10.42 -23.40 -2.36
C ASP A 111 -10.90 -22.38 -3.40
N SER A 112 -11.44 -21.22 -2.99
CA SER A 112 -11.86 -20.19 -3.94
C SER A 112 -10.68 -19.59 -4.68
N VAL A 113 -9.60 -19.28 -3.94
CA VAL A 113 -8.36 -18.70 -4.51
C VAL A 113 -7.69 -19.69 -5.48
N THR A 114 -7.53 -20.96 -5.08
CA THR A 114 -6.92 -21.97 -5.98
C THR A 114 -7.78 -22.24 -7.20
N SER A 115 -9.11 -22.32 -7.04
CA SER A 115 -10.05 -22.47 -8.15
C SER A 115 -10.02 -21.29 -9.13
N PHE A 116 -9.77 -20.07 -8.65
CA PHE A 116 -9.55 -18.92 -9.51
C PHE A 116 -8.21 -19.04 -10.25
N LEU A 117 -7.11 -19.35 -9.53
CA LEU A 117 -5.76 -19.47 -10.11
C LEU A 117 -5.66 -20.57 -11.17
N GLU A 118 -6.41 -21.67 -11.04
CA GLU A 118 -6.50 -22.73 -12.05
C GLU A 118 -7.06 -22.25 -13.40
N LYS A 119 -7.90 -21.20 -13.40
CA LYS A 119 -8.47 -20.59 -14.63
C LYS A 119 -7.50 -19.61 -15.29
N VAL A 120 -6.47 -19.14 -14.55
CA VAL A 120 -5.57 -18.10 -15.05
C VAL A 120 -4.63 -18.67 -16.10
N ASN A 121 -4.73 -18.18 -17.32
CA ASN A 121 -3.87 -18.54 -18.44
C ASN A 121 -2.98 -17.36 -18.87
N LEU A 122 -1.82 -17.23 -18.24
CA LEU A 122 -0.85 -16.18 -18.57
C LEU A 122 -0.07 -16.46 -19.88
N LYS A 123 -0.16 -17.66 -20.46
CA LYS A 123 0.54 -18.00 -21.71
C LYS A 123 0.05 -17.20 -22.92
N GLN A 124 -1.16 -16.64 -22.85
CA GLN A 124 -1.71 -15.80 -23.91
C GLN A 124 -1.04 -14.42 -24.01
N PHE A 125 -0.33 -13.99 -22.96
CA PHE A 125 0.41 -12.73 -22.93
C PHE A 125 1.88 -12.99 -23.23
N ALA A 126 2.38 -12.36 -24.29
CA ALA A 126 3.77 -12.48 -24.69
C ALA A 126 4.71 -11.62 -23.83
N ASP A 127 4.17 -10.56 -23.23
CA ASP A 127 4.92 -9.55 -22.49
C ASP A 127 4.32 -9.33 -21.08
N PRO A 128 5.06 -9.59 -19.99
CA PRO A 128 4.59 -9.33 -18.63
C PRO A 128 4.38 -7.85 -18.32
N PHE A 129 4.95 -6.94 -19.12
CA PHE A 129 4.80 -5.48 -18.94
C PHE A 129 3.40 -4.97 -19.29
N CYS A 130 2.59 -5.74 -20.02
CA CYS A 130 1.19 -5.40 -20.34
C CYS A 130 0.27 -5.58 -19.12
N LEU A 131 0.62 -4.93 -18.02
CA LEU A 131 -0.09 -5.09 -16.72
C LEU A 131 -1.56 -4.71 -16.78
N ASP A 132 -1.94 -3.70 -17.58
CA ASP A 132 -3.36 -3.31 -17.69
C ASP A 132 -4.17 -4.40 -18.40
N ASP A 133 -3.66 -4.94 -19.51
CA ASP A 133 -4.34 -6.02 -20.26
C ASP A 133 -4.47 -7.29 -19.41
N ILE A 134 -3.42 -7.62 -18.61
CA ILE A 134 -3.45 -8.77 -17.71
C ILE A 134 -4.46 -8.53 -16.57
N SER A 135 -4.49 -7.33 -16.01
CA SER A 135 -5.45 -6.97 -14.96
C SER A 135 -6.89 -7.06 -15.47
N GLU A 136 -7.19 -6.50 -16.63
CA GLU A 136 -8.51 -6.60 -17.30
C GLU A 136 -8.91 -8.06 -17.56
N TYR A 137 -7.95 -8.89 -18.01
CA TYR A 137 -8.19 -10.32 -18.17
C TYR A 137 -8.55 -10.99 -16.83
N LEU A 138 -7.79 -10.73 -15.75
CA LEU A 138 -8.09 -11.28 -14.42
C LEU A 138 -9.47 -10.82 -13.92
N ASP A 139 -9.85 -9.58 -14.18
CA ASP A 139 -11.16 -9.04 -13.82
C ASP A 139 -12.29 -9.70 -14.63
N SER A 140 -12.03 -10.08 -15.88
CA SER A 140 -12.98 -10.79 -16.73
C SER A 140 -13.29 -12.21 -16.26
N LEU A 141 -12.38 -12.83 -15.48
CA LEU A 141 -12.56 -14.21 -14.97
C LEU A 141 -13.56 -14.26 -13.79
N SER A 142 -13.61 -13.20 -13.00
CA SER A 142 -14.52 -13.08 -11.85
C SER A 142 -14.61 -11.62 -11.39
N ALA A 143 -15.81 -11.20 -10.98
CA ALA A 143 -16.01 -9.88 -10.36
C ALA A 143 -15.43 -9.78 -8.94
N GLY A 144 -15.20 -10.92 -8.27
CA GLY A 144 -14.62 -11.03 -6.92
C GLY A 144 -13.16 -11.49 -6.95
N ASP A 145 -12.83 -12.38 -6.02
CA ASP A 145 -11.51 -13.05 -5.91
C ASP A 145 -10.32 -12.09 -5.81
N SER A 146 -10.52 -10.97 -5.08
CA SER A 146 -9.54 -9.89 -4.98
C SER A 146 -8.19 -10.35 -4.43
N ALA A 147 -8.16 -11.27 -3.46
CA ALA A 147 -6.91 -11.80 -2.91
C ALA A 147 -6.16 -12.67 -3.95
N ALA A 148 -6.87 -13.47 -4.76
CA ALA A 148 -6.25 -14.25 -5.84
C ALA A 148 -5.66 -13.34 -6.93
N LYS A 149 -6.41 -12.29 -7.32
CA LYS A 149 -5.92 -11.27 -8.27
C LYS A 149 -4.70 -10.55 -7.71
N ALA A 150 -4.73 -10.17 -6.41
CA ALA A 150 -3.60 -9.54 -5.75
C ALA A 150 -2.35 -10.42 -5.79
N ALA A 151 -2.48 -11.72 -5.58
CA ALA A 151 -1.34 -12.64 -5.64
C ALA A 151 -0.69 -12.68 -7.03
N VAL A 152 -1.50 -12.69 -8.10
CA VAL A 152 -0.97 -12.64 -9.47
C VAL A 152 -0.33 -11.29 -9.78
N ASP A 153 -0.98 -10.19 -9.41
CA ASP A 153 -0.49 -8.82 -9.63
C ASP A 153 0.82 -8.56 -8.88
N ILE A 154 0.91 -8.98 -7.61
CA ILE A 154 2.15 -8.87 -6.81
C ILE A 154 3.29 -9.67 -7.48
N ALA A 155 3.01 -10.91 -7.92
CA ALA A 155 4.01 -11.74 -8.59
C ALA A 155 4.48 -11.13 -9.91
N LEU A 156 3.60 -10.50 -10.69
CA LEU A 156 3.97 -9.78 -11.91
C LEU A 156 4.84 -8.56 -11.59
N HIS A 157 4.49 -7.78 -10.58
CA HIS A 157 5.31 -6.65 -10.15
C HIS A 157 6.70 -7.10 -9.68
N ASP A 158 6.78 -8.19 -8.91
CA ASP A 158 8.07 -8.74 -8.48
C ASP A 158 8.91 -9.20 -9.68
N LEU A 159 8.30 -9.93 -10.61
CA LEU A 159 8.93 -10.37 -11.85
C LEU A 159 9.47 -9.20 -12.67
N ILE A 160 8.63 -8.22 -12.97
CA ILE A 160 9.00 -7.05 -13.79
C ILE A 160 10.11 -6.24 -13.12
N GLY A 161 10.01 -5.97 -11.82
CA GLY A 161 11.04 -5.22 -11.10
C GLY A 161 12.39 -5.96 -11.10
N LYS A 162 12.39 -7.31 -11.03
CA LYS A 162 13.60 -8.14 -11.19
C LYS A 162 14.15 -8.06 -12.60
N MET A 163 13.33 -8.10 -13.63
CA MET A 163 13.74 -7.91 -15.03
C MET A 163 14.34 -6.53 -15.27
N LEU A 164 13.81 -5.50 -14.64
CA LEU A 164 14.31 -4.11 -14.69
C LEU A 164 15.53 -3.85 -13.79
N GLY A 165 15.87 -4.80 -12.91
CA GLY A 165 16.95 -4.63 -11.93
C GLY A 165 16.70 -3.55 -10.88
N ALA A 166 15.44 -3.22 -10.57
CA ALA A 166 15.08 -2.13 -9.67
C ALA A 166 13.87 -2.45 -8.78
N PRO A 167 13.81 -1.92 -7.54
CA PRO A 167 12.63 -1.98 -6.69
C PRO A 167 11.54 -1.01 -7.17
N TRP A 168 10.27 -1.35 -6.91
CA TRP A 168 9.13 -0.58 -7.42
C TRP A 168 9.05 0.85 -6.90
N TYR A 169 9.39 1.12 -5.63
CA TYR A 169 9.42 2.51 -5.15
C TYR A 169 10.33 3.39 -6.00
N ARG A 170 11.45 2.82 -6.51
CA ARG A 170 12.39 3.54 -7.38
C ARG A 170 11.84 3.68 -8.81
N ILE A 171 11.18 2.64 -9.34
CA ILE A 171 10.53 2.68 -10.67
C ILE A 171 9.46 3.78 -10.69
N TRP A 172 8.68 3.92 -9.61
CA TRP A 172 7.69 5.00 -9.46
C TRP A 172 8.28 6.36 -9.09
N GLY A 173 9.59 6.47 -8.87
CA GLY A 173 10.26 7.73 -8.53
C GLY A 173 10.04 8.18 -7.09
N TYR A 174 9.68 7.27 -6.18
CA TYR A 174 9.46 7.60 -4.78
C TYR A 174 10.76 7.68 -3.99
N ASN A 175 10.83 8.62 -3.05
CA ASN A 175 11.94 8.73 -2.10
C ASN A 175 11.64 7.84 -0.87
N PRO A 176 12.40 6.75 -0.64
CA PRO A 176 12.15 5.82 0.46
C PRO A 176 12.26 6.48 1.85
N ALA A 177 13.00 7.57 1.99
CA ALA A 177 13.10 8.32 3.24
C ALA A 177 11.78 8.98 3.68
N LYS A 178 10.80 9.09 2.77
CA LYS A 178 9.46 9.63 3.06
C LYS A 178 8.48 8.58 3.57
N ALA A 179 8.86 7.30 3.61
CA ALA A 179 8.02 6.27 4.18
C ALA A 179 7.67 6.61 5.65
N PRO A 180 6.39 6.58 6.04
CA PRO A 180 6.00 6.83 7.42
C PRO A 180 6.48 5.71 8.34
N SER A 181 6.43 5.95 9.65
CA SER A 181 6.56 4.87 10.62
C SER A 181 5.37 3.93 10.48
N THR A 182 5.62 2.62 10.59
CA THR A 182 4.53 1.63 10.66
C THR A 182 4.02 1.52 12.09
N THR A 183 2.74 1.22 12.23
CA THR A 183 2.17 0.82 13.52
C THR A 183 2.63 -0.59 13.88
N PHE A 184 2.46 -0.94 15.16
CA PHE A 184 2.42 -2.32 15.64
C PHE A 184 1.08 -2.55 16.32
N THR A 185 0.41 -3.65 15.98
CA THR A 185 -0.98 -3.90 16.39
C THR A 185 -1.05 -4.62 17.72
N ILE A 186 -1.77 -4.02 18.67
CA ILE A 186 -2.18 -4.63 19.93
C ILE A 186 -3.64 -5.05 19.79
N GLY A 187 -3.88 -6.36 19.78
CA GLY A 187 -5.22 -6.95 19.75
C GLY A 187 -5.94 -6.80 21.08
N ILE A 188 -7.25 -7.03 21.08
CA ILE A 188 -8.08 -7.03 22.29
C ILE A 188 -7.67 -8.23 23.16
N ASP A 189 -7.35 -7.96 24.45
CA ASP A 189 -6.91 -8.98 25.39
C ASP A 189 -7.14 -8.48 26.83
N THR A 190 -6.74 -9.28 27.85
CA THR A 190 -6.76 -8.82 29.25
C THR A 190 -5.75 -7.70 29.48
N PRO A 191 -5.97 -6.83 30.50
CA PRO A 191 -5.03 -5.75 30.82
C PRO A 191 -3.58 -6.22 31.04
N GLU A 192 -3.39 -7.39 31.64
CA GLU A 192 -2.06 -7.96 31.88
C GLU A 192 -1.34 -8.26 30.56
N VAL A 193 -2.03 -8.93 29.62
CA VAL A 193 -1.48 -9.27 28.30
C VAL A 193 -1.26 -8.03 27.46
N VAL A 194 -2.19 -7.07 27.47
CA VAL A 194 -2.05 -5.77 26.78
C VAL A 194 -0.82 -5.03 27.30
N ARG A 195 -0.63 -4.98 28.62
CA ARG A 195 0.53 -4.35 29.25
C ARG A 195 1.85 -5.02 28.83
N GLU A 196 1.90 -6.37 28.85
CA GLU A 196 3.09 -7.13 28.43
C GLU A 196 3.44 -6.83 26.96
N LYS A 197 2.48 -6.97 26.05
CA LYS A 197 2.65 -6.66 24.62
C LYS A 197 3.11 -5.21 24.40
N THR A 198 2.56 -4.26 25.16
CA THR A 198 2.97 -2.85 25.07
C THR A 198 4.41 -2.65 25.48
N LEU A 199 4.86 -3.29 26.58
CA LEU A 199 6.24 -3.24 27.04
C LEU A 199 7.23 -3.82 26.02
N GLU A 200 6.84 -4.89 25.30
CA GLU A 200 7.68 -5.54 24.29
C GLU A 200 7.91 -4.69 23.04
N CYS A 201 6.99 -3.76 22.72
CA CYS A 201 7.02 -3.01 21.47
C CYS A 201 7.25 -1.51 21.61
N ALA A 202 7.05 -0.92 22.79
CA ALA A 202 7.07 0.53 23.00
C ALA A 202 8.41 1.19 22.68
N ASP A 203 9.53 0.48 22.80
CA ASP A 203 10.88 0.95 22.45
C ASP A 203 11.28 0.70 20.98
N LYS A 204 10.48 -0.08 20.26
CA LYS A 204 10.75 -0.51 18.86
C LYS A 204 9.94 0.24 17.83
N PHE A 205 8.78 0.80 18.23
CA PHE A 205 7.85 1.48 17.34
C PHE A 205 7.63 2.94 17.73
N ASN A 206 7.19 3.76 16.78
CA ASN A 206 6.91 5.18 16.99
C ASN A 206 5.41 5.49 17.11
N ILE A 207 4.58 4.51 16.84
CA ILE A 207 3.12 4.56 16.89
C ILE A 207 2.58 3.14 17.09
N LEU A 208 1.57 2.98 17.92
CA LEU A 208 0.91 1.69 18.13
C LEU A 208 -0.51 1.75 17.56
N LYS A 209 -0.98 0.63 17.02
CA LYS A 209 -2.39 0.45 16.63
C LYS A 209 -3.09 -0.39 17.69
N VAL A 210 -4.26 0.05 18.14
CA VAL A 210 -5.03 -0.61 19.20
C VAL A 210 -6.38 -1.02 18.63
N LYS A 211 -6.69 -2.31 18.74
CA LYS A 211 -8.02 -2.82 18.39
C LYS A 211 -8.99 -2.45 19.53
N VAL A 212 -10.10 -1.85 19.15
CA VAL A 212 -11.18 -1.40 20.02
C VAL A 212 -12.53 -1.85 19.46
N GLY A 213 -13.65 -1.41 20.03
CA GLY A 213 -15.00 -1.75 19.56
C GLY A 213 -15.78 -2.63 20.54
N LEU A 214 -15.30 -2.71 21.79
CA LEU A 214 -15.94 -3.41 22.88
C LEU A 214 -16.10 -2.49 24.12
N ASP A 215 -16.82 -2.95 25.11
CA ASP A 215 -17.00 -2.20 26.38
C ASP A 215 -15.68 -1.95 27.13
N SER A 216 -14.64 -2.73 26.84
CA SER A 216 -13.29 -2.61 27.43
C SER A 216 -12.39 -1.55 26.77
N ASP A 217 -12.85 -0.79 25.77
CA ASP A 217 -12.04 0.14 24.99
C ASP A 217 -11.23 1.13 25.85
N LYS A 218 -11.87 1.71 26.88
CA LYS A 218 -11.20 2.65 27.77
C LYS A 218 -10.13 1.98 28.63
N GLU A 219 -10.43 0.82 29.19
CA GLU A 219 -9.49 0.04 30.00
C GLU A 219 -8.25 -0.35 29.18
N MET A 220 -8.44 -0.75 27.91
CA MET A 220 -7.34 -1.02 26.97
C MET A 220 -6.41 0.19 26.80
N ILE A 221 -6.99 1.35 26.48
CA ILE A 221 -6.23 2.59 26.25
C ILE A 221 -5.52 3.05 27.54
N GLU A 222 -6.20 3.04 28.69
CA GLU A 222 -5.62 3.39 29.98
C GLU A 222 -4.47 2.44 30.36
N THR A 223 -4.61 1.14 30.09
CA THR A 223 -3.57 0.14 30.30
C THR A 223 -2.33 0.46 29.47
N ILE A 224 -2.49 0.76 28.17
CA ILE A 224 -1.38 1.15 27.29
C ILE A 224 -0.74 2.45 27.77
N ARG A 225 -1.53 3.45 28.16
CA ARG A 225 -1.05 4.73 28.69
C ARG A 225 -0.30 4.61 30.02
N SER A 226 -0.56 3.57 30.79
CA SER A 226 0.25 3.27 31.98
C SER A 226 1.68 2.84 31.66
N VAL A 227 1.97 2.52 30.39
CA VAL A 227 3.26 2.01 29.91
C VAL A 227 3.98 3.00 29.01
N THR A 228 3.25 3.71 28.12
CA THR A 228 3.89 4.55 27.07
C THR A 228 3.04 5.76 26.70
N ASP A 229 3.72 6.85 26.28
CA ASP A 229 3.13 8.07 25.71
C ASP A 229 3.17 8.07 24.17
N LEU A 230 3.54 6.98 23.51
CA LEU A 230 3.55 6.91 22.04
C LEU A 230 2.19 7.26 21.46
N PRO A 231 2.14 7.92 20.30
CA PRO A 231 0.90 8.12 19.55
C PRO A 231 0.18 6.80 19.32
N LEU A 232 -1.16 6.80 19.43
CA LEU A 232 -1.99 5.64 19.15
C LEU A 232 -2.86 5.87 17.93
N ALA A 233 -2.96 4.87 17.06
CA ALA A 233 -4.06 4.71 16.11
C ALA A 233 -5.06 3.72 16.71
N VAL A 234 -6.36 3.95 16.58
CA VAL A 234 -7.36 2.98 17.04
C VAL A 234 -8.17 2.46 15.84
N ASP A 235 -8.52 1.19 15.90
CA ASP A 235 -9.34 0.52 14.89
C ASP A 235 -10.51 -0.17 15.60
N ALA A 236 -11.71 0.35 15.34
CA ALA A 236 -12.94 -0.17 15.94
C ALA A 236 -13.50 -1.38 15.18
N ASN A 237 -12.98 -1.68 14.00
CA ASN A 237 -13.44 -2.80 13.15
C ASN A 237 -14.97 -2.91 13.11
N GLN A 238 -15.65 -1.77 12.84
CA GLN A 238 -17.11 -1.65 12.78
C GLN A 238 -17.83 -1.87 14.14
N GLY A 239 -17.12 -1.85 15.28
CA GLY A 239 -17.67 -2.26 16.58
C GLY A 239 -18.61 -1.24 17.23
N TRP A 240 -18.57 0.04 16.83
CA TRP A 240 -19.43 1.06 17.44
C TRP A 240 -20.80 1.14 16.78
N THR A 241 -21.85 1.37 17.59
CA THR A 241 -23.24 1.33 17.11
C THR A 241 -24.03 2.60 17.39
N ASP A 242 -23.58 3.47 18.32
CA ASP A 242 -24.22 4.73 18.63
C ASP A 242 -23.30 5.90 18.26
N ARG A 243 -23.79 6.81 17.39
CA ARG A 243 -22.98 7.92 16.87
C ARG A 243 -22.62 8.98 17.93
N PHE A 244 -23.47 9.15 18.95
CA PHE A 244 -23.22 10.12 20.02
C PHE A 244 -22.15 9.58 20.98
N GLN A 245 -22.28 8.32 21.37
CA GLN A 245 -21.27 7.62 22.18
C GLN A 245 -19.93 7.53 21.43
N ALA A 246 -19.96 7.26 20.12
CA ALA A 246 -18.76 7.25 19.27
C ALA A 246 -18.06 8.62 19.25
N LEU A 247 -18.82 9.72 19.13
CA LEU A 247 -18.23 11.06 19.17
C LEU A 247 -17.62 11.38 20.53
N ASP A 248 -18.31 11.07 21.63
CA ASP A 248 -17.80 11.24 22.99
C ASP A 248 -16.54 10.39 23.22
N MET A 249 -16.52 9.13 22.73
CA MET A 249 -15.35 8.27 22.77
C MET A 249 -14.18 8.89 22.00
N ILE A 250 -14.40 9.45 20.80
CA ILE A 250 -13.34 10.07 19.98
C ILE A 250 -12.74 11.29 20.70
N TYR A 251 -13.56 12.13 21.38
CA TYR A 251 -13.03 13.22 22.18
C TYR A 251 -12.15 12.69 23.32
N TRP A 252 -12.62 11.66 24.02
CA TRP A 252 -11.85 11.02 25.10
C TRP A 252 -10.55 10.41 24.56
N LEU A 253 -10.58 9.69 23.42
CA LEU A 253 -9.41 9.11 22.74
C LEU A 253 -8.38 10.17 22.34
N ARG A 254 -8.83 11.31 21.80
CA ARG A 254 -7.95 12.45 21.47
C ARG A 254 -7.18 12.91 22.72
N ASP A 255 -7.89 13.06 23.83
CA ASP A 255 -7.30 13.52 25.10
C ASP A 255 -6.35 12.47 25.70
N HIS A 256 -6.40 11.23 25.21
CA HIS A 256 -5.47 10.14 25.52
C HIS A 256 -4.42 9.88 24.42
N GLY A 257 -4.15 10.86 23.55
CA GLY A 257 -3.05 10.80 22.57
C GLY A 257 -3.31 9.92 21.36
N VAL A 258 -4.58 9.60 21.07
CA VAL A 258 -4.97 8.96 19.81
C VAL A 258 -4.91 9.98 18.68
N VAL A 259 -4.36 9.61 17.53
CA VAL A 259 -4.14 10.48 16.39
C VAL A 259 -5.08 10.19 15.20
N MET A 260 -5.73 9.04 15.17
CA MET A 260 -6.71 8.66 14.15
C MET A 260 -7.62 7.52 14.63
N VAL A 261 -8.79 7.40 14.01
CA VAL A 261 -9.76 6.32 14.24
C VAL A 261 -10.07 5.64 12.91
N GLU A 262 -10.00 4.31 12.89
CA GLU A 262 -10.30 3.49 11.73
C GLU A 262 -11.65 2.79 11.90
N GLN A 263 -12.46 2.78 10.85
CA GLN A 263 -13.74 2.11 10.66
C GLN A 263 -14.63 2.03 11.91
N PRO A 264 -15.13 3.17 12.41
CA PRO A 264 -15.93 3.20 13.64
C PRO A 264 -17.23 2.41 13.52
N PHE A 265 -17.96 2.55 12.39
CA PHE A 265 -19.27 1.94 12.20
C PHE A 265 -19.29 0.84 11.13
N PRO A 266 -20.28 -0.08 11.20
CA PRO A 266 -20.60 -0.97 10.09
C PRO A 266 -20.76 -0.22 8.76
N VAL A 267 -20.33 -0.85 7.67
CA VAL A 267 -20.36 -0.28 6.30
C VAL A 267 -21.75 0.24 5.91
N SER A 268 -22.82 -0.38 6.41
CA SER A 268 -24.20 0.00 6.12
C SER A 268 -24.66 1.32 6.77
N ARG A 269 -23.92 1.84 7.77
CA ARG A 269 -24.32 3.02 8.56
C ARG A 269 -23.78 4.32 7.96
N ILE A 270 -24.07 4.58 6.71
CA ILE A 270 -23.51 5.70 5.94
C ILE A 270 -23.88 7.06 6.56
N GLU A 271 -25.13 7.27 6.96
CA GLU A 271 -25.60 8.55 7.53
C GLU A 271 -24.89 8.88 8.87
N ASP A 272 -24.72 7.87 9.72
CA ASP A 272 -23.99 8.03 10.98
C ASP A 272 -22.51 8.30 10.74
N GLN A 273 -21.91 7.68 9.73
CA GLN A 273 -20.53 7.89 9.36
C GLN A 273 -20.29 9.32 8.84
N VAL A 274 -21.16 9.84 7.96
CA VAL A 274 -21.10 11.24 7.51
C VAL A 274 -21.21 12.18 8.70
N TRP A 275 -22.24 11.98 9.55
CA TRP A 275 -22.49 12.81 10.73
C TRP A 275 -21.28 12.83 11.67
N LEU A 276 -20.63 11.68 11.89
CA LEU A 276 -19.46 11.55 12.73
C LEU A 276 -18.23 12.23 12.12
N ASN A 277 -17.98 12.02 10.82
CA ASN A 277 -16.83 12.60 10.13
C ASN A 277 -16.85 14.15 10.12
N GLU A 278 -18.04 14.76 10.00
CA GLU A 278 -18.19 16.22 10.08
C GLU A 278 -17.84 16.81 11.46
N ARG A 279 -17.93 16.01 12.52
CA ARG A 279 -17.83 16.46 13.93
C ARG A 279 -16.60 15.94 14.66
N SER A 280 -15.98 14.92 14.11
CA SER A 280 -14.83 14.25 14.74
C SER A 280 -13.63 15.19 14.83
N PRO A 281 -13.02 15.34 16.05
CA PRO A 281 -11.78 16.07 16.20
C PRO A 281 -10.55 15.31 15.70
N LEU A 282 -10.69 14.00 15.39
CA LEU A 282 -9.66 13.13 14.84
C LEU A 282 -10.01 12.72 13.41
N PRO A 283 -9.03 12.53 12.54
CA PRO A 283 -9.28 11.99 11.20
C PRO A 283 -9.83 10.56 11.28
N LEU A 284 -10.90 10.30 10.52
CA LEU A 284 -11.52 8.99 10.38
C LEU A 284 -11.06 8.33 9.08
N PHE A 285 -10.68 7.06 9.16
CA PHE A 285 -10.25 6.25 8.02
C PHE A 285 -11.22 5.10 7.75
N GLY A 286 -11.56 4.89 6.47
CA GLY A 286 -12.35 3.73 6.04
C GLY A 286 -11.44 2.55 5.74
N ASP A 287 -11.73 1.37 6.30
CA ASP A 287 -11.08 0.09 5.97
C ASP A 287 -12.05 -0.86 5.26
N GLU A 288 -13.01 -1.43 5.96
CA GLU A 288 -13.98 -2.37 5.36
C GLU A 288 -14.90 -1.67 4.35
N SER A 289 -15.07 -0.35 4.47
CA SER A 289 -15.82 0.47 3.50
C SER A 289 -15.06 0.71 2.19
N ILE A 290 -13.77 0.36 2.10
CA ILE A 290 -12.90 0.65 0.97
C ILE A 290 -12.34 -0.67 0.44
N GLN A 291 -12.98 -1.21 -0.58
CA GLN A 291 -12.58 -2.47 -1.20
C GLN A 291 -11.85 -2.30 -2.53
N GLY A 292 -12.11 -1.20 -3.25
CA GLY A 292 -11.53 -0.94 -4.56
C GLY A 292 -11.57 0.53 -4.97
N ILE A 293 -11.21 0.79 -6.23
CA ILE A 293 -11.03 2.17 -6.74
C ILE A 293 -12.34 2.97 -6.73
N ASP A 294 -13.49 2.32 -6.94
CA ASP A 294 -14.78 3.00 -6.94
C ASP A 294 -15.17 3.53 -5.56
N ASP A 295 -14.72 2.87 -4.49
CA ASP A 295 -14.99 3.28 -3.12
C ASP A 295 -14.20 4.51 -2.71
N VAL A 296 -13.08 4.81 -3.38
CA VAL A 296 -12.28 6.01 -3.12
C VAL A 296 -13.11 7.29 -3.34
N ARG A 297 -13.93 7.31 -4.39
CA ARG A 297 -14.84 8.45 -4.66
C ARG A 297 -15.95 8.54 -3.62
N ARG A 298 -16.48 7.39 -3.18
CA ARG A 298 -17.53 7.31 -2.16
C ARG A 298 -17.04 7.73 -0.78
N ALA A 299 -15.74 7.58 -0.52
CA ALA A 299 -15.13 7.97 0.74
C ALA A 299 -15.17 9.49 1.01
N VAL A 300 -15.29 10.32 -0.04
CA VAL A 300 -15.36 11.78 0.10
C VAL A 300 -16.58 12.17 0.92
N GLY A 301 -16.35 12.86 2.05
CA GLY A 301 -17.39 13.23 3.01
C GLY A 301 -17.73 12.15 4.05
N LEU A 302 -17.46 10.88 3.74
CA LEU A 302 -17.61 9.77 4.70
C LEU A 302 -16.41 9.68 5.64
N PHE A 303 -15.20 9.88 5.10
CA PHE A 303 -13.95 9.69 5.81
C PHE A 303 -12.99 10.84 5.50
N SER A 304 -12.04 11.07 6.40
CA SER A 304 -10.89 11.95 6.21
C SER A 304 -9.79 11.27 5.37
N GLY A 305 -9.81 9.95 5.33
CA GLY A 305 -8.84 9.13 4.62
C GLY A 305 -9.32 7.70 4.39
N ILE A 306 -8.53 6.95 3.65
CA ILE A 306 -8.80 5.56 3.28
C ILE A 306 -7.66 4.64 3.70
N ASN A 307 -7.97 3.40 4.07
CA ASN A 307 -6.99 2.33 4.26
C ASN A 307 -6.99 1.41 3.03
N ILE A 308 -5.89 1.41 2.28
CA ILE A 308 -5.68 0.55 1.12
C ILE A 308 -4.97 -0.72 1.58
N LYS A 309 -5.53 -1.90 1.24
CA LYS A 309 -4.89 -3.21 1.43
C LYS A 309 -4.87 -3.95 0.10
N LEU A 310 -3.74 -4.55 -0.25
CA LEU A 310 -3.57 -5.21 -1.55
C LEU A 310 -4.60 -6.33 -1.76
N MET A 311 -4.90 -7.07 -0.70
CA MET A 311 -5.87 -8.18 -0.75
C MET A 311 -7.31 -7.72 -1.00
N LYS A 312 -7.65 -6.48 -0.67
CA LYS A 312 -8.97 -5.90 -0.94
C LYS A 312 -9.08 -5.40 -2.38
N CYS A 313 -8.06 -4.67 -2.84
CA CYS A 313 -8.13 -3.97 -4.12
C CYS A 313 -7.58 -4.76 -5.32
N GLY A 314 -7.10 -5.98 -5.10
CA GLY A 314 -6.60 -6.83 -6.18
C GLY A 314 -5.15 -6.58 -6.58
N GLY A 315 -4.32 -5.97 -5.70
CA GLY A 315 -2.88 -5.87 -5.87
C GLY A 315 -2.31 -4.46 -5.99
N LEU A 316 -1.02 -4.38 -6.32
CA LEU A 316 -0.22 -3.14 -6.38
C LEU A 316 -0.71 -2.18 -7.46
N ARG A 317 -1.11 -2.70 -8.63
CA ARG A 317 -1.59 -1.87 -9.74
C ARG A 317 -2.78 -1.01 -9.34
N ASN A 318 -3.77 -1.64 -8.74
CA ASN A 318 -4.97 -0.95 -8.26
C ASN A 318 -4.67 -0.08 -7.04
N ALA A 319 -3.85 -0.55 -6.11
CA ALA A 319 -3.44 0.23 -4.95
C ALA A 319 -2.76 1.55 -5.36
N HIS A 320 -1.86 1.52 -6.33
CA HIS A 320 -1.21 2.72 -6.86
C HIS A 320 -2.22 3.71 -7.47
N LYS A 321 -3.16 3.21 -8.31
CA LYS A 321 -4.25 4.04 -8.86
C LYS A 321 -5.13 4.65 -7.74
N MET A 322 -5.39 3.90 -6.67
CA MET A 322 -6.16 4.38 -5.52
C MET A 322 -5.43 5.47 -4.75
N VAL A 323 -4.11 5.36 -4.57
CA VAL A 323 -3.28 6.41 -3.94
C VAL A 323 -3.39 7.71 -4.72
N ASP A 324 -3.20 7.68 -6.05
CA ASP A 324 -3.27 8.86 -6.90
C ASP A 324 -4.67 9.50 -6.88
N LEU A 325 -5.72 8.69 -6.97
CA LEU A 325 -7.09 9.16 -6.93
C LEU A 325 -7.43 9.79 -5.57
N ALA A 326 -7.06 9.15 -4.47
CA ALA A 326 -7.30 9.67 -3.12
C ALA A 326 -6.61 11.02 -2.90
N ARG A 327 -5.34 11.14 -3.34
CA ARG A 327 -4.60 12.40 -3.31
C ARG A 327 -5.28 13.49 -4.13
N GLY A 328 -5.73 13.17 -5.35
CA GLY A 328 -6.48 14.10 -6.21
C GLY A 328 -7.80 14.57 -5.61
N LEU A 329 -8.41 13.78 -4.74
CA LEU A 329 -9.64 14.09 -4.02
C LEU A 329 -9.42 14.73 -2.64
N GLY A 330 -8.15 14.92 -2.21
CA GLY A 330 -7.81 15.53 -0.93
C GLY A 330 -7.97 14.58 0.28
N LEU A 331 -8.10 13.27 0.05
CA LEU A 331 -8.16 12.26 1.10
C LEU A 331 -6.74 11.92 1.59
N LYS A 332 -6.61 11.65 2.89
CA LYS A 332 -5.43 11.00 3.46
C LYS A 332 -5.41 9.53 3.06
N VAL A 333 -4.21 8.95 3.01
CA VAL A 333 -4.02 7.55 2.64
C VAL A 333 -3.25 6.83 3.73
N MET A 334 -3.77 5.69 4.14
CA MET A 334 -3.08 4.67 4.92
C MET A 334 -2.89 3.42 4.06
N LEU A 335 -1.75 2.78 4.18
CA LEU A 335 -1.52 1.43 3.69
C LEU A 335 -1.62 0.46 4.85
N GLY A 336 -2.54 -0.48 4.76
CA GLY A 336 -2.64 -1.60 5.68
C GLY A 336 -2.26 -2.92 5.03
N CYS A 337 -2.19 -3.94 5.87
CA CYS A 337 -2.00 -5.33 5.46
C CYS A 337 -3.02 -6.24 6.15
N MET A 338 -2.99 -7.50 5.79
CA MET A 338 -3.59 -8.59 6.56
C MET A 338 -2.47 -9.22 7.43
N THR A 339 -2.74 -10.33 8.09
CA THR A 339 -1.68 -11.20 8.57
C THR A 339 -1.10 -11.94 7.37
N GLU A 340 0.09 -11.56 6.96
CA GLU A 340 0.72 -11.91 5.69
C GLU A 340 2.21 -12.19 5.90
N THR A 341 2.84 -12.86 4.92
CA THR A 341 4.30 -12.99 4.91
C THR A 341 4.98 -11.67 4.50
N SER A 342 6.30 -11.65 4.62
CA SER A 342 7.11 -10.55 4.06
C SER A 342 6.90 -10.35 2.55
N CYS A 343 6.29 -11.29 1.81
CA CYS A 343 5.98 -11.13 0.40
C CYS A 343 4.95 -9.99 0.17
N ALA A 344 3.74 -10.15 0.68
CA ALA A 344 2.69 -9.15 0.51
C ALA A 344 2.98 -7.85 1.27
N VAL A 345 3.54 -7.94 2.49
CA VAL A 345 3.92 -6.75 3.26
C VAL A 345 4.99 -5.92 2.54
N SER A 346 6.02 -6.56 1.93
CA SER A 346 7.04 -5.84 1.15
C SER A 346 6.47 -5.25 -0.13
N ALA A 347 5.52 -5.94 -0.77
CA ALA A 347 4.83 -5.39 -1.93
C ALA A 347 4.08 -4.10 -1.56
N ALA A 348 3.27 -4.11 -0.49
CA ALA A 348 2.58 -2.91 -0.02
C ALA A 348 3.57 -1.81 0.36
N ALA A 349 4.68 -2.16 1.03
CA ALA A 349 5.70 -1.20 1.45
C ALA A 349 6.32 -0.41 0.29
N GLN A 350 6.31 -0.94 -0.97
CA GLN A 350 6.80 -0.19 -2.13
C GLN A 350 6.03 1.12 -2.37
N LEU A 351 4.76 1.20 -1.94
CA LEU A 351 3.93 2.40 -2.01
C LEU A 351 4.06 3.30 -0.77
N SER A 352 4.69 2.84 0.30
CA SER A 352 4.70 3.57 1.58
C SER A 352 5.25 5.00 1.50
N PRO A 353 6.22 5.38 0.63
CA PRO A 353 6.65 6.76 0.54
C PRO A 353 5.62 7.75 -0.02
N ALA A 354 4.51 7.25 -0.58
CA ALA A 354 3.42 8.04 -1.17
C ALA A 354 2.22 8.23 -0.24
N VAL A 355 2.26 7.69 1.00
CA VAL A 355 1.11 7.69 1.91
C VAL A 355 1.39 8.42 3.22
N ASP A 356 0.33 8.69 4.02
CA ASP A 356 0.42 9.42 5.28
C ASP A 356 0.66 8.49 6.48
N PHE A 357 0.10 7.28 6.43
CA PHE A 357 0.17 6.28 7.49
C PHE A 357 0.49 4.91 6.92
N ALA A 358 1.17 4.08 7.71
CA ALA A 358 1.42 2.68 7.40
C ALA A 358 1.04 1.80 8.60
N ASP A 359 0.38 0.68 8.29
CA ASP A 359 -0.02 -0.40 9.20
C ASP A 359 0.41 -1.72 8.54
N LEU A 360 1.75 -1.88 8.47
CA LEU A 360 2.42 -2.94 7.70
C LEU A 360 3.25 -3.83 8.63
N ASP A 361 2.57 -4.40 9.61
CA ASP A 361 3.14 -5.26 10.65
C ASP A 361 2.77 -6.76 10.50
N GLY A 362 2.00 -7.13 9.48
CA GLY A 362 1.44 -8.48 9.31
C GLY A 362 2.48 -9.59 9.36
N ASN A 363 3.66 -9.37 8.80
CA ASN A 363 4.78 -10.32 8.83
C ASN A 363 5.48 -10.40 10.19
N LEU A 364 5.28 -9.43 11.08
CA LEU A 364 5.81 -9.43 12.45
C LEU A 364 4.92 -10.21 13.41
N LEU A 365 3.70 -10.54 13.01
CA LEU A 365 2.73 -11.28 13.80
C LEU A 365 2.84 -12.80 13.63
N ILE A 366 3.67 -13.28 12.71
CA ILE A 366 3.80 -14.70 12.34
C ILE A 366 5.16 -15.28 12.73
N SER A 367 5.23 -16.60 12.92
CA SER A 367 6.46 -17.32 13.31
C SER A 367 7.10 -18.11 12.15
N ASN A 368 6.39 -18.34 11.06
CA ASN A 368 6.81 -19.19 9.95
C ASN A 368 6.81 -18.46 8.60
N ASP A 369 7.37 -17.24 8.58
CA ASP A 369 7.48 -16.45 7.35
C ASP A 369 8.31 -17.18 6.28
N LEU A 370 7.76 -17.25 5.06
CA LEU A 370 8.38 -17.92 3.91
C LEU A 370 9.41 -17.05 3.19
N PHE A 371 9.49 -15.76 3.53
CA PHE A 371 10.31 -14.76 2.85
C PHE A 371 11.11 -13.91 3.83
N THR A 372 12.14 -13.26 3.31
CA THR A 372 12.75 -12.09 3.90
C THR A 372 12.45 -10.89 3.00
N GLY A 373 12.19 -9.72 3.58
CA GLY A 373 11.79 -8.54 2.81
C GLY A 373 11.96 -7.25 3.61
N VAL A 374 10.95 -6.38 3.57
CA VAL A 374 10.93 -5.15 4.35
C VAL A 374 11.13 -5.44 5.84
N THR A 375 11.92 -4.61 6.49
CA THR A 375 12.16 -4.67 7.94
C THR A 375 11.72 -3.37 8.60
N VAL A 376 11.51 -3.43 9.91
CA VAL A 376 11.22 -2.25 10.73
C VAL A 376 12.46 -1.90 11.55
N VAL A 377 12.95 -0.69 11.39
CA VAL A 377 14.11 -0.18 12.13
C VAL A 377 13.70 1.11 12.85
N ASN A 378 13.71 1.09 14.17
CA ASN A 378 13.25 2.22 15.00
C ASN A 378 11.85 2.72 14.57
N GLY A 379 10.91 1.80 14.42
CA GLY A 379 9.53 2.07 14.02
C GLY A 379 9.32 2.46 12.54
N LYS A 380 10.38 2.59 11.75
CA LYS A 380 10.31 2.97 10.32
C LYS A 380 10.50 1.76 9.42
N LEU A 381 9.74 1.75 8.32
CA LEU A 381 9.93 0.78 7.25
C LEU A 381 11.28 1.00 6.57
N SER A 382 12.10 -0.03 6.52
CA SER A 382 13.35 -0.07 5.77
C SER A 382 13.12 -0.81 4.47
N LEU A 383 12.94 -0.06 3.38
CA LEU A 383 12.66 -0.61 2.06
C LEU A 383 13.94 -1.23 1.47
N PRO A 384 13.94 -2.54 1.09
CA PRO A 384 15.08 -3.16 0.46
C PRO A 384 15.41 -2.53 -0.89
N ALA A 385 16.71 -2.40 -1.20
CA ALA A 385 17.16 -2.00 -2.54
C ALA A 385 17.11 -3.16 -3.55
N THR A 386 16.75 -4.36 -3.11
CA THR A 386 16.61 -5.56 -3.94
C THR A 386 15.54 -5.35 -5.01
N PRO A 387 15.80 -5.74 -6.27
CA PRO A 387 14.84 -5.62 -7.37
C PRO A 387 13.49 -6.30 -7.09
N GLY A 388 12.45 -5.86 -7.80
CA GLY A 388 11.10 -6.37 -7.63
C GLY A 388 10.38 -5.72 -6.46
N ILE A 389 9.67 -6.50 -5.67
CA ILE A 389 9.04 -6.07 -4.42
C ILE A 389 10.01 -6.12 -3.24
N GLY A 390 11.27 -6.49 -3.47
CA GLY A 390 12.31 -6.48 -2.46
C GLY A 390 12.33 -7.73 -1.56
N VAL A 391 11.93 -8.89 -2.07
CA VAL A 391 11.89 -10.13 -1.29
C VAL A 391 12.86 -11.20 -1.78
N THR A 392 13.25 -12.06 -0.84
CA THR A 392 13.98 -13.29 -1.11
C THR A 392 13.26 -14.44 -0.42
N LYS A 393 13.00 -15.53 -1.16
CA LYS A 393 12.40 -16.75 -0.61
C LYS A 393 13.41 -17.46 0.32
N ARG A 394 12.96 -17.92 1.47
CA ARG A 394 13.74 -18.68 2.44
C ARG A 394 13.87 -20.14 2.07
#